data_1274767ba7a6a7a04869793c3fa98235
#
_entry.id   1274767ba7a6a7a04869793c3fa98235
#
_cell.length_a   1.000
_cell.length_b   1.000
_cell.length_c   1.000
_cell.angle_alpha   90.00
_cell.angle_beta   90.00
_cell.angle_gamma   90.00
#
_symmetry.space_group_name_H-M   'P 1'
#
loop_
_entity.id
_entity.type
_entity.pdbx_description
1 polymer ?
#
loop_
_entity_poly.entity_id
_entity_poly.type
_entity_poly.pdbx_seq_one_letter_code
_entity_poly.pdbx_strand_id
1 'polypeptide(L)'
;MDVEKLVDEDHCVRAIWELAGRLDLRRYHEQIAAVEGSAGREHTDPRLLISLWLYAYSRGISSARELARQCEYEPGCQWLCGLQPVSHRTLSGFRSENKAGLDDLFAQVLGMLSAEGLITLERVTLDGTKIKANASGNTFRGREKIAAYLKAAREQVRLLNEEAENEERLAPRRAAARRRAVRQRTSRLEAAWREVERLQQEKQHDRKDFVARASTTDPEAHVMRNGEGGTVPSYNVQVVTDTKHGLVVNVEATTDAIDYRQLDAALERCEEKVGQLPQQIVADGDYTNHASVQSAAEHGVDFYGSWQNSWKASEQDALGRKAAFVSTAFPYDAEQDYFVCPAGEKLQHRAVLNRRHGVRTHVYRAPKGVCSACPLRDDCAPPGAKPEWRRSVTRIEEPGATTAFKAKMKTEEAQQTYAQRSRVAEFVHAWMKERCGLRQFRCRGRVKATMEATWVCLSYNLTRWFALRRGLHPTAASL
;
A
#
# COMPACT_ATOMS: atom_id res chain seq x y z
N MET A 1 -34.76 -29.09 10.58
CA MET A 1 -33.93 -29.06 9.36
C MET A 1 -32.57 -29.56 9.77
N ASP A 2 -32.01 -30.55 9.08
CA ASP A 2 -30.68 -31.07 9.37
C ASP A 2 -29.63 -30.16 8.74
N VAL A 3 -28.88 -29.47 9.60
CA VAL A 3 -27.88 -28.46 9.16
C VAL A 3 -26.81 -29.07 8.26
N GLU A 4 -26.43 -30.34 8.52
CA GLU A 4 -25.40 -31.01 7.75
C GLU A 4 -25.79 -31.25 6.28
N LYS A 5 -27.08 -31.24 5.97
CA LYS A 5 -27.60 -31.39 4.60
C LYS A 5 -27.72 -30.08 3.82
N LEU A 6 -27.33 -28.92 4.41
CA LEU A 6 -27.39 -27.63 3.73
C LEU A 6 -26.30 -27.48 2.68
N VAL A 7 -25.19 -28.18 2.82
CA VAL A 7 -24.06 -28.14 1.91
C VAL A 7 -23.50 -29.55 1.66
N ASP A 8 -23.03 -29.79 0.45
CA ASP A 8 -22.40 -31.06 0.06
C ASP A 8 -21.14 -31.36 0.88
N GLU A 9 -20.71 -32.62 0.93
CA GLU A 9 -19.55 -33.05 1.70
C GLU A 9 -18.26 -32.39 1.22
N ASP A 10 -18.13 -32.11 -0.06
CA ASP A 10 -16.97 -31.46 -0.70
C ASP A 10 -17.08 -29.92 -0.77
N HIS A 11 -18.13 -29.32 -0.19
CA HIS A 11 -18.32 -27.88 -0.22
C HIS A 11 -17.19 -27.13 0.50
N CYS A 12 -16.66 -26.07 -0.11
CA CYS A 12 -15.48 -25.34 0.39
C CYS A 12 -15.64 -24.78 1.82
N VAL A 13 -16.87 -24.53 2.26
CA VAL A 13 -17.13 -24.03 3.63
C VAL A 13 -16.71 -25.02 4.70
N ARG A 14 -16.82 -26.34 4.44
CA ARG A 14 -16.39 -27.39 5.37
C ARG A 14 -14.86 -27.36 5.55
N ALA A 15 -14.12 -27.22 4.45
CA ALA A 15 -12.67 -27.10 4.49
C ALA A 15 -12.21 -25.83 5.21
N ILE A 16 -12.92 -24.69 5.04
CA ILE A 16 -12.66 -23.45 5.78
C ILE A 16 -12.88 -23.67 7.29
N TRP A 17 -13.97 -24.32 7.67
CA TRP A 17 -14.28 -24.63 9.07
C TRP A 17 -13.25 -25.55 9.72
N GLU A 18 -12.84 -26.62 9.04
CA GLU A 18 -11.79 -27.52 9.52
C GLU A 18 -10.45 -26.79 9.71
N LEU A 19 -10.05 -25.99 8.71
CA LEU A 19 -8.85 -25.18 8.80
C LEU A 19 -8.89 -24.24 9.99
N ALA A 20 -9.97 -23.47 10.15
CA ALA A 20 -10.14 -22.56 11.26
C ALA A 20 -10.06 -23.26 12.63
N GLY A 21 -10.46 -24.54 12.69
CA GLY A 21 -10.34 -25.39 13.90
C GLY A 21 -8.92 -25.87 14.20
N ARG A 22 -7.99 -25.78 13.26
CA ARG A 22 -6.57 -26.16 13.45
C ARG A 22 -5.69 -24.99 13.87
N LEU A 23 -6.21 -23.75 13.78
CA LEU A 23 -5.47 -22.54 14.07
C LEU A 23 -5.54 -22.21 15.57
N ASP A 24 -4.47 -21.64 16.10
CA ASP A 24 -4.44 -21.12 17.46
C ASP A 24 -5.20 -19.80 17.54
N LEU A 25 -6.35 -19.81 18.20
CA LEU A 25 -7.23 -18.66 18.32
C LEU A 25 -7.16 -17.99 19.71
N ARG A 26 -6.17 -18.33 20.56
CA ARG A 26 -6.04 -17.78 21.92
C ARG A 26 -6.06 -16.27 21.96
N ARG A 27 -5.37 -15.59 21.03
CA ARG A 27 -5.36 -14.12 20.95
C ARG A 27 -6.73 -13.49 20.65
N TYR A 28 -7.64 -14.24 20.07
CA TYR A 28 -9.02 -13.80 19.89
C TYR A 28 -9.85 -14.05 21.16
N HIS A 29 -9.61 -15.15 21.87
CA HIS A 29 -10.28 -15.47 23.13
C HIS A 29 -9.87 -14.54 24.27
N GLU A 30 -8.60 -14.13 24.36
CA GLU A 30 -8.10 -13.19 25.36
C GLU A 30 -8.81 -11.82 25.34
N GLN A 31 -9.35 -11.42 24.21
CA GLN A 31 -10.11 -10.16 24.07
C GLN A 31 -11.58 -10.27 24.47
N ILE A 32 -12.04 -11.47 24.81
CA ILE A 32 -13.40 -11.72 25.27
C ILE A 32 -13.51 -11.29 26.73
N ALA A 33 -14.13 -10.12 26.97
CA ALA A 33 -14.36 -9.58 28.31
C ALA A 33 -15.51 -10.27 29.08
N ALA A 34 -16.25 -11.17 28.43
CA ALA A 34 -17.36 -11.89 29.07
C ALA A 34 -16.81 -13.07 29.89
N VAL A 35 -16.91 -12.98 31.22
CA VAL A 35 -16.58 -14.07 32.15
C VAL A 35 -17.86 -14.86 32.42
N GLU A 36 -17.75 -16.18 32.46
CA GLU A 36 -18.85 -17.08 32.81
C GLU A 36 -19.46 -16.67 34.15
N GLY A 37 -20.79 -16.48 34.21
CA GLY A 37 -21.50 -16.02 35.41
C GLY A 37 -21.68 -14.51 35.55
N SER A 38 -21.16 -13.68 34.64
CA SER A 38 -21.45 -12.24 34.61
C SER A 38 -22.58 -11.88 33.64
N ALA A 39 -23.39 -10.88 33.96
CA ALA A 39 -24.46 -10.41 33.08
C ALA A 39 -23.88 -9.85 31.78
N GLY A 40 -24.06 -10.58 30.68
CA GLY A 40 -23.59 -10.21 29.34
C GLY A 40 -24.21 -11.07 28.24
N ARG A 41 -24.11 -10.63 27.00
CA ARG A 41 -24.52 -11.42 25.84
C ARG A 41 -23.47 -12.49 25.60
N GLU A 42 -23.88 -13.75 25.33
CA GLU A 42 -22.97 -14.80 24.90
C GLU A 42 -22.06 -14.31 23.77
N HIS A 43 -20.78 -14.66 23.88
CA HIS A 43 -19.79 -14.24 22.89
C HIS A 43 -19.83 -15.20 21.70
N THR A 44 -19.84 -14.63 20.51
CA THR A 44 -19.78 -15.44 19.29
C THR A 44 -18.37 -16.04 19.14
N ASP A 45 -18.28 -17.34 18.91
CA ASP A 45 -17.02 -18.07 18.74
C ASP A 45 -16.13 -17.42 17.65
N PRO A 46 -14.85 -17.08 17.95
CA PRO A 46 -13.90 -16.58 16.98
C PRO A 46 -13.73 -17.49 15.77
N ARG A 47 -13.76 -18.81 15.94
CA ARG A 47 -13.69 -19.77 14.83
C ARG A 47 -14.82 -19.56 13.84
N LEU A 48 -16.04 -19.35 14.31
CA LEU A 48 -17.19 -19.05 13.46
C LEU A 48 -16.99 -17.74 12.71
N LEU A 49 -16.56 -16.67 13.40
CA LEU A 49 -16.40 -15.34 12.80
C LEU A 49 -15.28 -15.32 11.75
N ILE A 50 -14.17 -16.05 11.99
CA ILE A 50 -13.09 -16.24 11.03
C ILE A 50 -13.62 -16.98 9.81
N SER A 51 -14.29 -18.10 10.00
CA SER A 51 -14.83 -18.92 8.91
C SER A 51 -15.82 -18.14 8.04
N LEU A 52 -16.71 -17.37 8.68
CA LEU A 52 -17.65 -16.52 7.97
C LEU A 52 -16.95 -15.44 7.12
N TRP A 53 -15.91 -14.77 7.64
CA TRP A 53 -15.21 -13.75 6.86
C TRP A 53 -14.37 -14.35 5.74
N LEU A 54 -13.69 -15.47 5.96
CA LEU A 54 -12.95 -16.17 4.90
C LEU A 54 -13.87 -16.63 3.78
N TYR A 55 -15.01 -17.23 4.13
CA TYR A 55 -16.01 -17.63 3.15
C TYR A 55 -16.64 -16.43 2.44
N ALA A 56 -16.97 -15.36 3.16
CA ALA A 56 -17.53 -14.14 2.58
C ALA A 56 -16.61 -13.52 1.52
N TYR A 57 -15.32 -13.36 1.84
CA TYR A 57 -14.35 -12.81 0.88
C TYR A 57 -14.13 -13.72 -0.32
N SER A 58 -14.15 -15.04 -0.16
CA SER A 58 -14.09 -15.97 -1.31
C SER A 58 -15.27 -15.82 -2.28
N ARG A 59 -16.40 -15.29 -1.77
CA ARG A 59 -17.63 -15.00 -2.53
C ARG A 59 -17.77 -13.54 -2.95
N GLY A 60 -16.74 -12.71 -2.76
CA GLY A 60 -16.78 -11.27 -3.08
C GLY A 60 -17.59 -10.41 -2.11
N ILE A 61 -17.94 -10.94 -0.93
CA ILE A 61 -18.75 -10.23 0.06
C ILE A 61 -17.84 -9.50 1.04
N SER A 62 -17.70 -8.18 0.90
CA SER A 62 -16.90 -7.32 1.78
C SER A 62 -17.74 -6.51 2.80
N SER A 63 -19.07 -6.57 2.72
CA SER A 63 -19.98 -5.83 3.60
C SER A 63 -20.46 -6.69 4.77
N ALA A 64 -20.22 -6.25 6.03
CA ALA A 64 -20.73 -6.93 7.21
C ALA A 64 -22.27 -7.01 7.26
N ARG A 65 -22.96 -6.02 6.68
CA ARG A 65 -24.42 -6.05 6.59
C ARG A 65 -24.89 -7.07 5.58
N GLU A 66 -24.21 -7.18 4.45
CA GLU A 66 -24.49 -8.19 3.45
C GLU A 66 -24.21 -9.59 3.99
N LEU A 67 -23.04 -9.79 4.64
CA LEU A 67 -22.71 -11.06 5.26
C LEU A 67 -23.76 -11.47 6.33
N ALA A 68 -24.22 -10.54 7.17
CA ALA A 68 -25.29 -10.82 8.12
C ALA A 68 -26.59 -11.26 7.44
N ARG A 69 -26.92 -10.64 6.30
CA ARG A 69 -28.08 -11.06 5.48
C ARG A 69 -27.86 -12.44 4.88
N GLN A 70 -26.66 -12.73 4.38
CA GLN A 70 -26.34 -14.05 3.83
C GLN A 70 -26.43 -15.17 4.88
N CYS A 71 -26.16 -14.90 6.15
CA CYS A 71 -26.40 -15.86 7.23
C CYS A 71 -27.88 -16.30 7.37
N GLU A 72 -28.83 -15.53 6.79
CA GLU A 72 -30.25 -15.88 6.79
C GLU A 72 -30.66 -16.70 5.55
N TYR A 73 -29.93 -16.62 4.44
CA TYR A 73 -30.42 -17.13 3.15
C TYR A 73 -29.42 -18.04 2.42
N GLU A 74 -28.11 -17.85 2.61
CA GLU A 74 -27.10 -18.58 1.85
C GLU A 74 -26.68 -19.87 2.60
N PRO A 75 -26.78 -21.05 1.96
CA PRO A 75 -26.61 -22.35 2.64
C PRO A 75 -25.27 -22.52 3.37
N GLY A 76 -24.15 -22.06 2.79
CA GLY A 76 -22.84 -22.15 3.43
C GLY A 76 -22.71 -21.27 4.67
N CYS A 77 -23.29 -20.05 4.63
CA CYS A 77 -23.34 -19.19 5.81
C CYS A 77 -24.30 -19.75 6.87
N GLN A 78 -25.44 -20.32 6.47
CA GLN A 78 -26.39 -20.98 7.38
C GLN A 78 -25.78 -22.21 8.06
N TRP A 79 -25.02 -22.99 7.30
CA TRP A 79 -24.28 -24.15 7.83
C TRP A 79 -23.27 -23.72 8.89
N LEU A 80 -22.45 -22.68 8.61
CA LEU A 80 -21.50 -22.14 9.59
C LEU A 80 -22.19 -21.67 10.87
N CYS A 81 -23.29 -20.93 10.73
CA CYS A 81 -24.00 -20.32 11.86
C CYS A 81 -24.91 -21.31 12.63
N GLY A 82 -25.06 -22.54 12.18
CA GLY A 82 -26.05 -23.45 12.78
C GLY A 82 -27.48 -22.89 12.75
N LEU A 83 -27.85 -22.18 11.69
CA LEU A 83 -29.13 -21.48 11.48
C LEU A 83 -29.36 -20.29 12.46
N GLN A 84 -28.34 -19.86 13.20
CA GLN A 84 -28.43 -18.70 14.09
C GLN A 84 -27.66 -17.50 13.51
N PRO A 85 -28.34 -16.52 12.86
CA PRO A 85 -27.64 -15.46 12.14
C PRO A 85 -26.84 -14.54 13.07
N VAL A 86 -25.65 -14.18 12.65
CA VAL A 86 -24.75 -13.30 13.36
C VAL A 86 -25.03 -11.84 13.02
N SER A 87 -25.06 -10.98 14.05
CA SER A 87 -25.34 -9.55 13.83
C SER A 87 -24.25 -8.86 13.01
N HIS A 88 -24.63 -7.93 12.13
CA HIS A 88 -23.67 -7.14 11.36
C HIS A 88 -22.71 -6.31 12.24
N ARG A 89 -23.08 -5.98 13.46
CA ARG A 89 -22.21 -5.23 14.40
C ARG A 89 -21.11 -6.13 14.92
N THR A 90 -21.42 -7.36 15.29
CA THR A 90 -20.45 -8.39 15.70
C THR A 90 -19.45 -8.64 14.58
N LEU A 91 -19.94 -8.90 13.36
CA LEU A 91 -19.11 -9.13 12.17
C LEU A 91 -18.20 -7.93 11.87
N SER A 92 -18.73 -6.70 11.89
CA SER A 92 -17.96 -5.50 11.61
C SER A 92 -16.89 -5.21 12.65
N GLY A 93 -17.22 -5.37 13.94
CA GLY A 93 -16.27 -5.22 15.04
C GLY A 93 -15.14 -6.21 14.94
N PHE A 94 -15.46 -7.50 14.87
CA PHE A 94 -14.48 -8.58 14.79
C PHE A 94 -13.46 -8.36 13.66
N ARG A 95 -13.92 -8.00 12.45
CA ARG A 95 -13.05 -7.77 11.29
C ARG A 95 -12.02 -6.66 11.51
N SER A 96 -12.34 -5.64 12.31
CA SER A 96 -11.59 -4.37 12.34
C SER A 96 -11.00 -3.99 13.70
N GLU A 97 -11.12 -4.85 14.72
CA GLU A 97 -10.73 -4.49 16.08
C GLU A 97 -9.54 -5.29 16.61
N ASN A 98 -9.26 -6.48 16.06
CA ASN A 98 -8.13 -7.32 16.49
C ASN A 98 -7.04 -7.44 15.41
N LYS A 99 -6.17 -6.42 15.29
CA LYS A 99 -5.05 -6.46 14.36
C LYS A 99 -4.04 -7.55 14.72
N ALA A 100 -3.64 -7.63 16.00
CA ALA A 100 -2.64 -8.59 16.45
C ALA A 100 -3.08 -10.05 16.24
N GLY A 101 -4.37 -10.35 16.51
CA GLY A 101 -4.92 -11.67 16.21
C GLY A 101 -4.96 -11.99 14.71
N LEU A 102 -5.24 -10.99 13.87
CA LEU A 102 -5.25 -11.18 12.42
C LEU A 102 -3.84 -11.35 11.85
N ASP A 103 -2.86 -10.61 12.35
CA ASP A 103 -1.45 -10.75 11.96
C ASP A 103 -0.93 -12.16 12.34
N ASP A 104 -1.27 -12.64 13.55
CA ASP A 104 -0.95 -13.97 14.02
C ASP A 104 -1.63 -15.08 13.18
N LEU A 105 -2.91 -14.91 12.87
CA LEU A 105 -3.67 -15.79 11.99
C LEU A 105 -3.02 -15.90 10.60
N PHE A 106 -2.59 -14.77 10.05
CA PHE A 106 -1.91 -14.72 8.76
C PHE A 106 -0.57 -15.46 8.81
N ALA A 107 0.23 -15.23 9.86
CA ALA A 107 1.50 -15.90 10.06
C ALA A 107 1.34 -17.44 10.22
N GLN A 108 0.32 -17.90 10.97
CA GLN A 108 0.03 -19.34 11.11
C GLN A 108 -0.31 -19.98 9.76
N VAL A 109 -1.14 -19.32 8.93
CA VAL A 109 -1.48 -19.82 7.58
C VAL A 109 -0.25 -19.86 6.70
N LEU A 110 0.62 -18.82 6.73
CA LEU A 110 1.88 -18.83 5.98
C LEU A 110 2.80 -19.95 6.44
N GLY A 111 2.94 -20.18 7.76
CA GLY A 111 3.73 -21.27 8.31
C GLY A 111 3.24 -22.65 7.85
N MET A 112 1.92 -22.86 7.82
CA MET A 112 1.32 -24.09 7.31
C MET A 112 1.61 -24.30 5.81
N LEU A 113 1.43 -23.28 5.00
CA LEU A 113 1.71 -23.32 3.56
C LEU A 113 3.20 -23.54 3.26
N SER A 114 4.08 -22.95 4.07
CA SER A 114 5.53 -23.18 4.01
C SER A 114 5.91 -24.60 4.38
N ALA A 115 5.32 -25.18 5.44
CA ALA A 115 5.53 -26.56 5.85
C ALA A 115 5.09 -27.57 4.77
N GLU A 116 4.08 -27.23 3.98
CA GLU A 116 3.66 -28.03 2.81
C GLU A 116 4.55 -27.77 1.56
N GLY A 117 5.60 -26.93 1.65
CA GLY A 117 6.49 -26.58 0.55
C GLY A 117 5.86 -25.72 -0.55
N LEU A 118 4.71 -25.08 -0.26
CA LEU A 118 3.98 -24.24 -1.19
C LEU A 118 4.51 -22.80 -1.22
N ILE A 119 5.17 -22.35 -0.16
CA ILE A 119 5.89 -21.08 -0.06
C ILE A 119 7.36 -21.42 0.13
N THR A 120 8.24 -20.92 -0.74
CA THR A 120 9.68 -21.18 -0.72
C THR A 120 10.53 -19.97 -0.42
N LEU A 121 10.00 -18.77 -0.71
CA LEU A 121 10.72 -17.49 -0.67
C LEU A 121 12.00 -17.47 -1.52
N GLU A 122 12.17 -18.41 -2.46
CA GLU A 122 13.25 -18.35 -3.45
C GLU A 122 13.13 -17.08 -4.28
N ARG A 123 11.92 -16.78 -4.74
CA ARG A 123 11.62 -15.55 -5.48
C ARG A 123 10.25 -15.03 -5.12
N VAL A 124 10.18 -13.72 -4.86
CA VAL A 124 8.91 -13.02 -4.64
C VAL A 124 8.75 -11.86 -5.62
N THR A 125 7.51 -11.48 -5.90
CA THR A 125 7.18 -10.21 -6.57
C THR A 125 6.68 -9.21 -5.54
N LEU A 126 7.08 -7.94 -5.69
CA LEU A 126 6.50 -6.81 -4.96
C LEU A 126 5.77 -5.93 -5.97
N ASP A 127 4.50 -5.66 -5.71
CA ASP A 127 3.72 -4.76 -6.55
C ASP A 127 2.65 -4.02 -5.73
N GLY A 128 2.29 -2.81 -6.20
CA GLY A 128 1.34 -1.93 -5.55
C GLY A 128 0.03 -1.79 -6.33
N THR A 129 -1.09 -1.77 -5.62
CA THR A 129 -2.38 -1.49 -6.25
C THR A 129 -3.17 -0.45 -5.46
N LYS A 130 -3.73 0.54 -6.18
CA LYS A 130 -4.55 1.59 -5.55
C LYS A 130 -5.97 1.09 -5.36
N ILE A 131 -6.40 1.06 -4.09
CA ILE A 131 -7.77 0.70 -3.67
C ILE A 131 -8.45 1.94 -3.11
N LYS A 132 -9.68 2.22 -3.55
CA LYS A 132 -10.45 3.40 -3.12
C LYS A 132 -10.67 3.38 -1.61
N ALA A 133 -10.42 4.49 -0.94
CA ALA A 133 -10.71 4.66 0.49
C ALA A 133 -12.23 4.82 0.72
N ASN A 134 -12.65 4.64 1.96
CA ASN A 134 -14.02 4.92 2.37
C ASN A 134 -14.22 6.43 2.65
N ALA A 135 -13.90 7.24 1.65
CA ALA A 135 -14.04 8.69 1.65
C ALA A 135 -14.40 9.21 0.25
N SER A 136 -15.08 10.34 0.21
CA SER A 136 -15.35 11.08 -1.03
C SER A 136 -14.34 12.22 -1.20
N GLY A 137 -13.97 12.57 -2.44
CA GLY A 137 -13.18 13.76 -2.74
C GLY A 137 -13.77 15.04 -2.15
N ASN A 138 -15.10 15.10 -2.05
CA ASN A 138 -15.82 16.22 -1.43
C ASN A 138 -15.62 16.36 0.08
N THR A 139 -14.96 15.42 0.75
CA THR A 139 -14.64 15.50 2.19
C THR A 139 -13.29 16.15 2.47
N PHE A 140 -12.48 16.40 1.45
CA PHE A 140 -11.16 17.02 1.60
C PHE A 140 -11.29 18.52 1.86
N ARG A 141 -10.67 18.98 2.95
CA ARG A 141 -10.70 20.36 3.42
C ARG A 141 -9.29 20.85 3.72
N GLY A 142 -9.08 22.14 3.47
CA GLY A 142 -7.88 22.84 3.92
C GLY A 142 -7.95 23.22 5.40
N ARG A 143 -6.81 23.71 5.89
CA ARG A 143 -6.56 24.03 7.31
C ARG A 143 -7.67 24.88 7.96
N GLU A 144 -8.05 26.00 7.34
CA GLU A 144 -9.04 26.92 7.92
C GLU A 144 -10.41 26.27 8.13
N LYS A 145 -10.91 25.49 7.14
CA LYS A 145 -12.20 24.82 7.24
C LYS A 145 -12.17 23.70 8.26
N ILE A 146 -11.06 22.96 8.39
CA ILE A 146 -10.92 21.92 9.42
C ILE A 146 -10.89 22.54 10.80
N ALA A 147 -10.18 23.68 10.99
CA ALA A 147 -10.17 24.44 12.24
C ALA A 147 -11.58 24.88 12.67
N ALA A 148 -12.35 25.42 11.73
CA ALA A 148 -13.73 25.83 12.01
C ALA A 148 -14.62 24.65 12.41
N TYR A 149 -14.51 23.51 11.69
CA TYR A 149 -15.27 22.31 12.03
C TYR A 149 -14.85 21.71 13.37
N LEU A 150 -13.56 21.75 13.70
CA LEU A 150 -13.05 21.24 14.97
C LEU A 150 -13.54 22.10 16.15
N LYS A 151 -13.52 23.44 16.00
CA LYS A 151 -14.08 24.35 17.00
C LYS A 151 -15.56 24.06 17.25
N ALA A 152 -16.36 23.93 16.19
CA ALA A 152 -17.79 23.61 16.30
C ALA A 152 -18.04 22.22 16.95
N ALA A 153 -17.22 21.21 16.60
CA ALA A 153 -17.34 19.87 17.17
C ALA A 153 -16.98 19.83 18.66
N ARG A 154 -15.94 20.55 19.09
CA ARG A 154 -15.54 20.68 20.49
C ARG A 154 -16.62 21.37 21.32
N GLU A 155 -17.21 22.43 20.78
CA GLU A 155 -18.32 23.11 21.42
C GLU A 155 -19.53 22.18 21.57
N GLN A 156 -19.85 21.40 20.56
CA GLN A 156 -20.93 20.40 20.66
C GLN A 156 -20.66 19.32 21.72
N VAL A 157 -19.38 18.90 21.89
CA VAL A 157 -19.00 17.98 22.99
C VAL A 157 -19.24 18.65 24.34
N ARG A 158 -18.84 19.92 24.48
CA ARG A 158 -19.04 20.69 25.74
C ARG A 158 -20.51 20.75 26.11
N LEU A 159 -21.36 21.20 25.18
CA LEU A 159 -22.80 21.28 25.40
C LEU A 159 -23.44 19.95 25.79
N LEU A 160 -23.06 18.86 25.12
CA LEU A 160 -23.56 17.51 25.43
C LEU A 160 -23.10 16.99 26.81
N ASN A 161 -21.94 17.42 27.29
CA ASN A 161 -21.50 17.07 28.64
C ASN A 161 -22.29 17.90 29.70
N GLU A 162 -22.52 19.19 29.45
CA GLU A 162 -23.35 20.04 30.32
C GLU A 162 -24.83 19.58 30.39
N GLU A 163 -25.41 19.22 29.22
CA GLU A 163 -26.75 18.61 29.16
C GLU A 163 -26.81 17.32 29.99
N ALA A 164 -25.74 16.49 29.95
CA ALA A 164 -25.71 15.23 30.67
C ALA A 164 -25.62 15.38 32.20
N GLU A 165 -25.07 16.49 32.67
CA GLU A 165 -25.01 16.83 34.11
C GLU A 165 -26.35 17.33 34.62
N ASN A 166 -27.20 17.87 33.73
CA ASN A 166 -28.48 18.51 34.07
C ASN A 166 -29.73 17.63 33.81
N GLU A 167 -29.63 16.51 33.07
CA GLU A 167 -30.78 15.70 32.64
C GLU A 167 -30.77 14.27 33.21
N GLU A 168 -31.60 13.99 34.19
CA GLU A 168 -31.98 12.63 34.63
C GLU A 168 -32.95 11.90 33.67
N ARG A 169 -33.40 12.48 32.54
CA ARG A 169 -34.62 12.07 31.83
C ARG A 169 -34.51 11.54 30.41
N LEU A 170 -33.36 11.51 29.73
CA LEU A 170 -33.24 10.93 28.40
C LEU A 170 -32.90 9.44 28.45
N ALA A 171 -33.52 8.64 27.53
CA ALA A 171 -33.23 7.21 27.38
C ALA A 171 -31.70 6.99 27.33
N PRO A 172 -31.08 6.38 28.35
CA PRO A 172 -29.61 6.39 28.55
C PRO A 172 -28.82 5.90 27.32
N ARG A 173 -29.41 4.97 26.55
CA ARG A 173 -28.80 4.41 25.33
C ARG A 173 -28.70 5.41 24.17
N ARG A 174 -29.71 6.28 23.97
CA ARG A 174 -29.69 7.30 22.87
C ARG A 174 -28.69 8.40 23.18
N ALA A 175 -28.66 8.88 24.45
CA ALA A 175 -27.69 9.87 24.89
C ALA A 175 -26.24 9.36 24.78
N ALA A 176 -25.98 8.12 25.19
CA ALA A 176 -24.66 7.47 25.02
C ALA A 176 -24.25 7.32 23.54
N ALA A 177 -25.20 6.96 22.66
CA ALA A 177 -24.93 6.86 21.21
C ALA A 177 -24.60 8.22 20.59
N ARG A 178 -25.36 9.28 20.97
CA ARG A 178 -25.12 10.66 20.50
C ARG A 178 -23.74 11.16 20.95
N ARG A 179 -23.39 11.00 22.24
CA ARG A 179 -22.08 11.35 22.80
C ARG A 179 -20.94 10.61 22.07
N ARG A 180 -21.09 9.31 21.84
CA ARG A 180 -20.09 8.51 21.08
C ARG A 180 -19.91 9.04 19.67
N ALA A 181 -20.99 9.34 18.95
CA ALA A 181 -20.94 9.85 17.58
C ALA A 181 -20.20 11.20 17.48
N VAL A 182 -20.49 12.12 18.42
CA VAL A 182 -19.84 13.44 18.47
C VAL A 182 -18.36 13.31 18.83
N ARG A 183 -18.01 12.50 19.83
CA ARG A 183 -16.60 12.21 20.17
C ARG A 183 -15.83 11.61 19.00
N GLN A 184 -16.41 10.65 18.29
CA GLN A 184 -15.81 10.06 17.10
C GLN A 184 -15.60 11.08 15.96
N ARG A 185 -16.57 11.99 15.79
CA ARG A 185 -16.44 13.10 14.82
C ARG A 185 -15.29 14.04 15.20
N THR A 186 -15.20 14.43 16.47
CA THR A 186 -14.13 15.30 16.96
C THR A 186 -12.77 14.64 16.77
N SER A 187 -12.60 13.38 17.16
CA SER A 187 -11.36 12.62 16.98
C SER A 187 -10.94 12.54 15.51
N ARG A 188 -11.88 12.33 14.57
CA ARG A 188 -11.56 12.35 13.14
C ARG A 188 -11.13 13.73 12.65
N LEU A 189 -11.75 14.81 13.11
CA LEU A 189 -11.36 16.17 12.76
C LEU A 189 -9.98 16.54 13.34
N GLU A 190 -9.65 16.05 14.53
CA GLU A 190 -8.31 16.19 15.11
C GLU A 190 -7.25 15.42 14.32
N ALA A 191 -7.57 14.21 13.87
CA ALA A 191 -6.70 13.46 12.96
C ALA A 191 -6.53 14.17 11.61
N ALA A 192 -7.60 14.72 11.02
CA ALA A 192 -7.55 15.51 9.79
C ALA A 192 -6.71 16.79 9.96
N TRP A 193 -6.78 17.43 11.11
CA TRP A 193 -5.95 18.59 11.44
C TRP A 193 -4.46 18.23 11.46
N ARG A 194 -4.11 17.17 12.23
CA ARG A 194 -2.72 16.69 12.28
C ARG A 194 -2.18 16.33 10.90
N GLU A 195 -2.99 15.67 10.07
CA GLU A 195 -2.59 15.27 8.72
C GLU A 195 -2.38 16.48 7.79
N VAL A 196 -3.22 17.49 7.85
CA VAL A 196 -3.00 18.74 7.08
C VAL A 196 -1.71 19.42 7.52
N GLU A 197 -1.43 19.51 8.82
CA GLU A 197 -0.19 20.11 9.32
C GLU A 197 1.04 19.33 8.87
N ARG A 198 1.01 18.00 8.97
CA ARG A 198 2.09 17.12 8.51
C ARG A 198 2.36 17.29 7.00
N LEU A 199 1.32 17.23 6.17
CA LEU A 199 1.43 17.39 4.72
C LEU A 199 1.91 18.78 4.32
N GLN A 200 1.48 19.84 5.04
CA GLN A 200 1.94 21.19 4.80
C GLN A 200 3.42 21.33 5.08
N GLN A 201 3.90 20.79 6.22
CA GLN A 201 5.32 20.84 6.59
C GLN A 201 6.20 20.06 5.59
N GLU A 202 5.79 18.85 5.21
CA GLU A 202 6.57 18.00 4.29
C GLU A 202 6.69 18.58 2.89
N LYS A 203 5.60 19.14 2.36
CA LYS A 203 5.55 19.57 0.94
C LYS A 203 5.82 21.04 0.71
N GLN A 204 5.74 21.87 1.73
CA GLN A 204 6.01 23.32 1.62
C GLN A 204 7.47 23.60 1.26
N HIS A 205 8.39 22.71 1.65
CA HIS A 205 9.81 22.80 1.30
C HIS A 205 10.03 22.64 -0.21
N ASP A 206 9.26 21.77 -0.86
CA ASP A 206 9.41 21.44 -2.29
C ASP A 206 8.53 22.32 -3.20
N ARG A 207 7.40 22.81 -2.67
CA ARG A 207 6.41 23.61 -3.42
C ARG A 207 5.86 24.75 -2.54
N LYS A 208 6.31 25.95 -2.77
CA LYS A 208 5.92 27.15 -1.99
C LYS A 208 4.41 27.41 -1.98
N ASP A 209 3.70 27.11 -3.09
CA ASP A 209 2.26 27.37 -3.26
C ASP A 209 1.40 26.14 -2.89
N PHE A 210 1.97 25.13 -2.25
CA PHE A 210 1.22 23.91 -1.88
C PHE A 210 0.26 24.20 -0.73
N VAL A 211 -1.03 23.91 -0.95
CA VAL A 211 -2.08 23.95 0.09
C VAL A 211 -2.51 22.55 0.44
N ALA A 212 -2.14 22.11 1.64
CA ALA A 212 -2.49 20.81 2.16
C ALA A 212 -4.00 20.66 2.38
N ARG A 213 -4.54 19.47 2.08
CA ARG A 213 -5.92 19.09 2.34
C ARG A 213 -5.96 17.69 2.88
N ALA A 214 -6.85 17.43 3.86
CA ALA A 214 -7.13 16.09 4.36
C ALA A 214 -8.64 15.81 4.39
N SER A 215 -9.00 14.55 4.34
CA SER A 215 -10.40 14.13 4.44
C SER A 215 -10.89 14.24 5.89
N THR A 216 -12.06 14.81 6.08
CA THR A 216 -12.74 14.84 7.38
C THR A 216 -13.45 13.51 7.70
N THR A 217 -13.46 12.57 6.77
CA THR A 217 -14.09 11.25 6.90
C THR A 217 -13.07 10.16 7.11
N ASP A 218 -11.99 10.15 6.32
CA ASP A 218 -10.84 9.25 6.43
C ASP A 218 -9.55 10.08 6.29
N PRO A 219 -9.02 10.62 7.39
CA PRO A 219 -7.91 11.58 7.39
C PRO A 219 -6.62 11.06 6.76
N GLU A 220 -6.35 9.78 6.89
CA GLU A 220 -5.13 9.14 6.37
C GLU A 220 -5.22 8.79 4.88
N ALA A 221 -6.42 8.82 4.29
CA ALA A 221 -6.58 8.56 2.86
C ALA A 221 -6.00 9.71 2.03
N HIS A 222 -5.19 9.38 1.02
CA HIS A 222 -4.63 10.35 0.10
C HIS A 222 -5.30 10.28 -1.28
N VAL A 223 -5.30 11.41 -1.96
CA VAL A 223 -5.82 11.48 -3.34
C VAL A 223 -4.75 10.92 -4.28
N MET A 224 -5.07 9.83 -4.97
CA MET A 224 -4.16 9.11 -5.86
C MET A 224 -4.80 8.91 -7.23
N ARG A 225 -3.98 8.84 -8.29
CA ARG A 225 -4.43 8.40 -9.61
C ARG A 225 -4.73 6.90 -9.55
N ASN A 226 -5.95 6.52 -9.90
CA ASN A 226 -6.37 5.12 -9.91
C ASN A 226 -6.29 4.56 -11.34
N GLY A 227 -5.95 3.26 -11.48
CA GLY A 227 -5.90 2.57 -12.76
C GLY A 227 -7.24 2.48 -13.50
N GLU A 228 -8.37 2.62 -12.79
CA GLU A 228 -9.72 2.70 -13.37
C GLU A 228 -10.04 4.09 -13.97
N GLY A 229 -9.10 5.01 -13.94
CA GLY A 229 -9.24 6.40 -14.38
C GLY A 229 -9.63 7.35 -13.25
N GLY A 230 -9.16 8.60 -13.39
CA GLY A 230 -9.42 9.67 -12.42
C GLY A 230 -8.50 9.65 -11.20
N THR A 231 -8.71 10.65 -10.35
CA THR A 231 -7.93 10.88 -9.13
C THR A 231 -8.90 10.87 -7.95
N VAL A 232 -8.79 9.87 -7.09
CA VAL A 232 -9.74 9.60 -6.01
C VAL A 232 -9.02 9.30 -4.69
N PRO A 233 -9.68 9.51 -3.54
CA PRO A 233 -9.14 9.10 -2.24
C PRO A 233 -8.87 7.59 -2.24
N SER A 234 -7.64 7.20 -1.93
CA SER A 234 -7.19 5.81 -2.01
C SER A 234 -6.11 5.51 -0.97
N TYR A 235 -5.85 4.24 -0.77
CA TYR A 235 -4.63 3.69 -0.21
C TYR A 235 -3.89 2.93 -1.31
N ASN A 236 -2.58 2.91 -1.25
CA ASN A 236 -1.74 2.09 -2.08
C ASN A 236 -1.44 0.78 -1.33
N VAL A 237 -1.98 -0.33 -1.80
CA VAL A 237 -1.81 -1.63 -1.16
C VAL A 237 -0.61 -2.33 -1.77
N GLN A 238 0.43 -2.51 -0.97
CA GLN A 238 1.65 -3.22 -1.32
C GLN A 238 1.45 -4.70 -1.06
N VAL A 239 1.73 -5.53 -2.04
CA VAL A 239 1.55 -6.98 -1.97
C VAL A 239 2.86 -7.66 -2.35
N VAL A 240 3.32 -8.57 -1.47
CA VAL A 240 4.46 -9.45 -1.76
C VAL A 240 3.92 -10.85 -2.00
N THR A 241 4.27 -11.42 -3.15
CA THR A 241 3.74 -12.72 -3.58
C THR A 241 4.89 -13.67 -3.91
N ASP A 242 4.91 -14.86 -3.30
CA ASP A 242 5.81 -15.96 -3.69
C ASP A 242 5.48 -16.43 -5.11
N THR A 243 6.49 -16.53 -5.97
CA THR A 243 6.27 -16.79 -7.41
C THR A 243 5.97 -18.24 -7.74
N LYS A 244 6.33 -19.19 -6.86
CA LYS A 244 6.19 -20.62 -7.12
C LYS A 244 4.73 -21.03 -7.32
N HIS A 245 3.87 -20.63 -6.39
CA HIS A 245 2.44 -20.94 -6.45
C HIS A 245 1.54 -19.70 -6.43
N GLY A 246 2.12 -18.49 -6.51
CA GLY A 246 1.39 -17.22 -6.49
C GLY A 246 0.69 -16.95 -5.15
N LEU A 247 1.27 -17.37 -4.03
CA LEU A 247 0.72 -17.16 -2.70
C LEU A 247 1.21 -15.83 -2.11
N VAL A 248 0.30 -15.07 -1.53
CA VAL A 248 0.63 -13.78 -0.90
C VAL A 248 1.31 -14.03 0.44
N VAL A 249 2.52 -13.49 0.61
CA VAL A 249 3.32 -13.62 1.84
C VAL A 249 3.32 -12.35 2.69
N ASN A 250 3.02 -11.19 2.09
CA ASN A 250 2.88 -9.94 2.82
C ASN A 250 1.89 -9.01 2.13
N VAL A 251 1.16 -8.23 2.92
CA VAL A 251 0.26 -7.18 2.45
C VAL A 251 0.23 -6.02 3.43
N GLU A 252 0.28 -4.79 2.90
CA GLU A 252 0.21 -3.56 3.71
C GLU A 252 -0.42 -2.42 2.90
N ALA A 253 -1.32 -1.67 3.51
CA ALA A 253 -1.84 -0.43 2.93
C ALA A 253 -0.95 0.75 3.33
N THR A 254 -0.50 1.53 2.36
CA THR A 254 0.28 2.74 2.56
C THR A 254 -0.47 3.99 2.07
N THR A 255 -0.10 5.12 2.59
CA THR A 255 -0.61 6.44 2.16
C THR A 255 0.23 7.06 1.04
N ASP A 256 1.35 6.43 0.67
CA ASP A 256 2.21 6.88 -0.40
C ASP A 256 1.57 6.62 -1.77
N ALA A 257 1.44 7.67 -2.57
CA ALA A 257 0.87 7.57 -3.91
C ALA A 257 1.81 6.91 -4.92
N ILE A 258 3.10 6.82 -4.60
CA ILE A 258 4.17 6.25 -5.42
C ILE A 258 4.90 5.14 -4.69
N ASP A 259 5.45 4.20 -5.43
CA ASP A 259 6.05 2.97 -4.90
C ASP A 259 7.55 3.11 -4.58
N TYR A 260 8.13 4.27 -4.88
CA TYR A 260 9.56 4.59 -4.81
C TYR A 260 10.28 4.23 -3.51
N ARG A 261 9.57 4.20 -2.35
CA ARG A 261 10.14 3.94 -1.02
C ARG A 261 9.62 2.66 -0.38
N GLN A 262 8.94 1.81 -1.13
CA GLN A 262 8.20 0.71 -0.52
C GLN A 262 9.00 -0.59 -0.43
N LEU A 263 10.15 -0.72 -1.14
CA LEU A 263 10.91 -1.96 -1.19
C LEU A 263 11.52 -2.32 0.17
N ASP A 264 12.23 -1.37 0.80
CA ASP A 264 12.86 -1.56 2.11
C ASP A 264 11.84 -2.01 3.17
N ALA A 265 10.78 -1.23 3.34
CA ALA A 265 9.69 -1.57 4.24
C ALA A 265 8.98 -2.90 3.90
N ALA A 266 9.00 -3.35 2.63
CA ALA A 266 8.44 -4.64 2.25
C ALA A 266 9.37 -5.79 2.68
N LEU A 267 10.69 -5.62 2.58
CA LEU A 267 11.69 -6.59 3.05
C LEU A 267 11.62 -6.75 4.57
N GLU A 268 11.64 -5.64 5.33
CA GLU A 268 11.50 -5.65 6.78
C GLU A 268 10.24 -6.39 7.23
N ARG A 269 9.10 -6.12 6.60
CA ARG A 269 7.83 -6.81 6.91
C ARG A 269 7.83 -8.29 6.52
N CYS A 270 8.54 -8.69 5.47
CA CYS A 270 8.71 -10.10 5.14
C CYS A 270 9.47 -10.83 6.25
N GLU A 271 10.59 -10.26 6.69
CA GLU A 271 11.36 -10.81 7.80
C GLU A 271 10.54 -10.90 9.09
N GLU A 272 9.82 -9.83 9.44
CA GLU A 272 8.96 -9.79 10.63
C GLU A 272 7.84 -10.85 10.62
N LYS A 273 7.16 -11.04 9.47
CA LYS A 273 5.96 -11.90 9.39
C LYS A 273 6.27 -13.36 9.07
N VAL A 274 7.31 -13.62 8.29
CA VAL A 274 7.65 -14.96 7.81
C VAL A 274 8.89 -15.51 8.52
N GLY A 275 9.65 -14.65 9.22
CA GLY A 275 10.87 -15.01 9.94
C GLY A 275 12.10 -15.15 9.06
N GLN A 276 12.00 -14.84 7.77
CA GLN A 276 13.12 -14.88 6.82
C GLN A 276 12.89 -13.94 5.64
N LEU A 277 13.98 -13.49 5.05
CA LEU A 277 13.99 -12.69 3.82
C LEU A 277 13.86 -13.59 2.58
N PRO A 278 13.27 -13.10 1.47
CA PRO A 278 13.32 -13.80 0.20
C PRO A 278 14.74 -13.79 -0.37
N GLN A 279 15.11 -14.82 -1.12
CA GLN A 279 16.40 -14.82 -1.82
C GLN A 279 16.42 -13.82 -2.98
N GLN A 280 15.30 -13.72 -3.71
CA GLN A 280 15.13 -12.82 -4.84
C GLN A 280 13.83 -12.02 -4.70
N ILE A 281 13.89 -10.72 -5.03
CA ILE A 281 12.71 -9.86 -5.12
C ILE A 281 12.63 -9.21 -6.50
N VAL A 282 11.48 -9.28 -7.13
CA VAL A 282 11.21 -8.69 -8.45
C VAL A 282 10.15 -7.61 -8.28
N ALA A 283 10.45 -6.37 -8.70
CA ALA A 283 9.50 -5.26 -8.65
C ALA A 283 9.55 -4.42 -9.94
N ASP A 284 8.57 -3.54 -10.16
CA ASP A 284 8.57 -2.72 -11.35
C ASP A 284 9.56 -1.54 -11.30
N GLY A 285 9.57 -0.73 -12.37
CA GLY A 285 10.49 0.41 -12.48
C GLY A 285 10.23 1.50 -11.43
N ASP A 286 9.01 1.61 -10.91
CA ASP A 286 8.66 2.62 -9.91
C ASP A 286 9.31 2.33 -8.54
N TYR A 287 9.67 1.07 -8.26
CA TYR A 287 10.47 0.67 -7.09
C TYR A 287 11.97 0.83 -7.33
N THR A 288 12.41 0.91 -8.61
CA THR A 288 13.83 0.81 -8.94
C THR A 288 14.53 2.16 -8.81
N ASN A 289 15.33 2.30 -7.76
CA ASN A 289 16.13 3.50 -7.48
C ASN A 289 17.36 3.14 -6.63
N HIS A 290 18.27 4.09 -6.44
CA HIS A 290 19.51 3.88 -5.67
C HIS A 290 19.25 3.37 -4.24
N ALA A 291 18.22 3.89 -3.57
CA ALA A 291 17.88 3.49 -2.21
C ALA A 291 17.41 2.03 -2.16
N SER A 292 16.52 1.65 -3.06
CA SER A 292 16.00 0.29 -3.15
C SER A 292 17.08 -0.74 -3.48
N VAL A 293 17.98 -0.41 -4.42
CA VAL A 293 19.11 -1.27 -4.79
C VAL A 293 20.09 -1.42 -3.62
N GLN A 294 20.36 -0.33 -2.91
CA GLN A 294 21.25 -0.35 -1.74
C GLN A 294 20.63 -1.17 -0.61
N SER A 295 19.36 -0.94 -0.29
CA SER A 295 18.63 -1.68 0.75
C SER A 295 18.60 -3.18 0.45
N ALA A 296 18.25 -3.59 -0.78
CA ALA A 296 18.28 -5.00 -1.14
C ALA A 296 19.66 -5.62 -0.97
N ALA A 297 20.73 -4.91 -1.36
CA ALA A 297 22.11 -5.37 -1.18
C ALA A 297 22.50 -5.51 0.30
N GLU A 298 22.09 -4.57 1.15
CA GLU A 298 22.34 -4.60 2.61
C GLU A 298 21.62 -5.77 3.28
N HIS A 299 20.42 -6.12 2.83
CA HIS A 299 19.66 -7.30 3.27
C HIS A 299 20.13 -8.62 2.64
N GLY A 300 21.08 -8.58 1.69
CA GLY A 300 21.53 -9.77 0.98
C GLY A 300 20.50 -10.37 0.02
N VAL A 301 19.52 -9.56 -0.41
CA VAL A 301 18.43 -9.96 -1.31
C VAL A 301 18.78 -9.59 -2.74
N ASP A 302 18.65 -10.54 -3.67
CA ASP A 302 18.93 -10.30 -5.09
C ASP A 302 17.73 -9.61 -5.77
N PHE A 303 17.87 -8.30 -6.04
CA PHE A 303 16.79 -7.44 -6.56
C PHE A 303 16.79 -7.41 -8.10
N TYR A 304 15.61 -7.61 -8.70
CA TYR A 304 15.34 -7.47 -10.13
C TYR A 304 14.31 -6.36 -10.36
N GLY A 305 14.64 -5.39 -11.22
CA GLY A 305 13.78 -4.25 -11.53
C GLY A 305 14.22 -3.50 -12.78
N SER A 306 13.34 -2.73 -13.38
CA SER A 306 13.65 -1.94 -14.56
C SER A 306 14.22 -0.59 -14.16
N TRP A 307 15.48 -0.32 -14.52
CA TRP A 307 16.05 1.01 -14.32
C TRP A 307 15.51 1.97 -15.37
N GLN A 308 14.55 2.81 -15.00
CA GLN A 308 13.99 3.79 -15.92
C GLN A 308 14.96 4.96 -16.13
N ASN A 309 15.44 5.12 -17.37
CA ASN A 309 16.18 6.30 -17.81
C ASN A 309 15.20 7.46 -18.16
N SER A 310 14.20 7.72 -17.32
CA SER A 310 13.19 8.76 -17.54
C SER A 310 13.78 10.18 -17.66
N TRP A 311 15.01 10.37 -17.22
CA TRP A 311 15.77 11.61 -17.34
C TRP A 311 15.94 12.11 -18.78
N LYS A 312 16.23 11.22 -19.71
CA LYS A 312 16.55 11.61 -21.10
C LYS A 312 15.33 12.18 -21.83
N ALA A 313 14.19 11.51 -21.69
CA ALA A 313 12.94 11.97 -22.28
C ALA A 313 12.43 13.26 -21.59
N SER A 314 12.51 13.33 -20.24
CA SER A 314 12.01 14.49 -19.50
C SER A 314 12.82 15.76 -19.72
N GLU A 315 14.14 15.69 -20.02
CA GLU A 315 14.95 16.87 -20.31
C GLU A 315 14.65 17.43 -21.70
N GLN A 316 14.40 16.58 -22.69
CA GLN A 316 13.97 17.00 -24.04
C GLN A 316 12.56 17.58 -24.01
N ASP A 317 11.60 16.87 -23.40
CA ASP A 317 10.19 17.24 -23.42
C ASP A 317 9.88 18.45 -22.51
N ALA A 318 10.48 18.49 -21.31
CA ALA A 318 10.21 19.57 -20.35
C ALA A 318 10.91 20.90 -20.68
N LEU A 319 12.03 20.85 -21.41
CA LEU A 319 12.83 22.05 -21.72
C LEU A 319 12.81 22.42 -23.20
N GLY A 320 12.12 21.64 -24.06
CA GLY A 320 12.05 21.89 -25.51
C GLY A 320 13.41 21.91 -26.21
N ARG A 321 14.43 21.26 -25.62
CA ARG A 321 15.80 21.29 -26.15
C ARG A 321 15.97 20.30 -27.28
N LYS A 322 16.73 20.71 -28.30
CA LYS A 322 17.20 19.81 -29.35
C LYS A 322 18.10 18.69 -28.75
N ALA A 323 18.12 17.52 -29.34
CA ALA A 323 18.86 16.34 -28.86
C ALA A 323 20.36 16.60 -28.58
N ALA A 324 20.99 17.51 -29.36
CA ALA A 324 22.40 17.88 -29.19
C ALA A 324 22.69 18.69 -27.89
N PHE A 325 21.66 19.24 -27.24
CA PHE A 325 21.81 20.09 -26.06
C PHE A 325 21.33 19.45 -24.76
N VAL A 326 20.93 18.18 -24.79
CA VAL A 326 20.67 17.42 -23.56
C VAL A 326 21.98 17.07 -22.85
N SER A 327 21.96 16.98 -21.54
CA SER A 327 23.17 16.73 -20.73
C SER A 327 23.94 15.48 -21.13
N THR A 328 23.26 14.46 -21.62
CA THR A 328 23.86 13.19 -22.05
C THR A 328 24.55 13.26 -23.42
N ALA A 329 24.32 14.31 -24.20
CA ALA A 329 25.01 14.52 -25.48
C ALA A 329 26.37 15.21 -25.36
N PHE A 330 26.75 15.65 -24.13
CA PHE A 330 28.02 16.31 -23.87
C PHE A 330 29.10 15.24 -23.64
N PRO A 331 30.15 15.16 -24.48
CA PRO A 331 31.28 14.27 -24.24
C PRO A 331 31.99 14.58 -22.92
N TYR A 332 32.30 13.53 -22.15
CA TYR A 332 33.06 13.63 -20.91
C TYR A 332 34.47 13.14 -21.09
N ASP A 333 35.43 14.00 -20.76
CA ASP A 333 36.84 13.65 -20.69
C ASP A 333 37.17 13.22 -19.25
N ALA A 334 37.41 11.92 -19.06
CA ALA A 334 37.66 11.33 -17.76
C ALA A 334 39.08 11.60 -17.23
N GLU A 335 40.08 11.87 -18.12
CA GLU A 335 41.45 12.14 -17.72
C GLU A 335 41.61 13.56 -17.17
N GLN A 336 40.88 14.52 -17.78
CA GLN A 336 40.97 15.93 -17.41
C GLN A 336 39.75 16.42 -16.62
N ASP A 337 38.78 15.55 -16.34
CA ASP A 337 37.58 15.79 -15.53
C ASP A 337 36.76 17.01 -15.99
N TYR A 338 36.38 17.07 -17.29
CA TYR A 338 35.47 18.08 -17.84
C TYR A 338 34.52 17.51 -18.89
N PHE A 339 33.45 18.24 -19.16
CA PHE A 339 32.56 17.98 -20.31
C PHE A 339 32.83 19.01 -21.42
N VAL A 340 32.63 18.59 -22.68
CA VAL A 340 32.67 19.49 -23.84
C VAL A 340 31.25 19.81 -24.28
N CYS A 341 30.89 21.09 -24.45
CA CYS A 341 29.60 21.48 -24.96
C CYS A 341 29.57 21.45 -26.52
N PRO A 342 28.39 21.48 -27.16
CA PRO A 342 28.29 21.51 -28.64
C PRO A 342 28.99 22.69 -29.31
N ALA A 343 29.27 23.77 -28.60
CA ALA A 343 30.09 24.89 -29.08
C ALA A 343 31.61 24.70 -28.85
N GLY A 344 32.06 23.52 -28.38
CA GLY A 344 33.46 23.22 -28.13
C GLY A 344 34.02 23.69 -26.80
N GLU A 345 33.21 24.34 -25.95
CA GLU A 345 33.66 24.89 -24.69
C GLU A 345 33.71 23.85 -23.57
N LYS A 346 34.75 23.95 -22.71
CA LYS A 346 34.97 23.04 -21.58
C LYS A 346 34.11 23.46 -20.36
N LEU A 347 33.24 22.58 -19.92
CA LEU A 347 32.53 22.72 -18.66
C LEU A 347 33.38 22.12 -17.55
N GLN A 348 33.89 22.95 -16.67
CA GLN A 348 34.79 22.55 -15.59
C GLN A 348 34.03 22.06 -14.34
N HIS A 349 34.61 21.14 -13.62
CA HIS A 349 34.11 20.70 -12.32
C HIS A 349 34.03 21.87 -11.33
N ARG A 350 32.92 22.00 -10.61
CA ARG A 350 32.68 23.14 -9.70
C ARG A 350 32.30 22.73 -8.29
N ALA A 351 31.57 21.62 -8.14
CA ALA A 351 31.08 21.17 -6.85
C ALA A 351 30.76 19.68 -6.85
N VAL A 352 30.83 19.07 -5.69
CA VAL A 352 30.24 17.76 -5.41
C VAL A 352 29.08 17.97 -4.46
N LEU A 353 27.90 17.51 -4.86
CA LEU A 353 26.72 17.51 -4.03
C LEU A 353 26.50 16.08 -3.51
N ASN A 354 26.65 15.89 -2.21
CA ASN A 354 26.32 14.62 -1.58
C ASN A 354 24.79 14.52 -1.47
N ARG A 355 24.24 13.52 -2.12
CA ARG A 355 22.82 13.20 -2.03
C ARG A 355 22.60 12.04 -1.06
N ARG A 356 21.34 11.77 -0.71
CA ARG A 356 20.97 10.62 0.11
C ARG A 356 21.44 9.32 -0.54
N HIS A 357 21.66 8.27 0.26
CA HIS A 357 22.04 6.92 -0.17
C HIS A 357 23.40 6.85 -0.91
N GLY A 358 24.38 7.62 -0.45
CA GLY A 358 25.76 7.53 -0.95
C GLY A 358 25.96 8.05 -2.39
N VAL A 359 24.93 8.61 -3.02
CA VAL A 359 25.03 9.17 -4.37
C VAL A 359 25.76 10.49 -4.34
N ARG A 360 26.84 10.59 -5.11
CA ARG A 360 27.56 11.85 -5.33
C ARG A 360 27.18 12.43 -6.69
N THR A 361 26.85 13.72 -6.72
CA THR A 361 26.54 14.44 -7.96
C THR A 361 27.63 15.48 -8.20
N HIS A 362 28.46 15.25 -9.20
CA HIS A 362 29.49 16.17 -9.65
C HIS A 362 28.84 17.20 -10.58
N VAL A 363 29.04 18.47 -10.30
CA VAL A 363 28.47 19.58 -11.08
C VAL A 363 29.58 20.24 -11.92
N TYR A 364 29.37 20.24 -13.23
CA TYR A 364 30.26 20.89 -14.20
C TYR A 364 29.55 22.10 -14.79
N ARG A 365 30.26 23.20 -14.97
CA ARG A 365 29.67 24.44 -15.44
C ARG A 365 30.59 25.19 -16.40
N ALA A 366 30.00 25.77 -17.43
CA ALA A 366 30.72 26.62 -18.37
C ALA A 366 31.38 27.83 -17.66
N PRO A 367 32.52 28.34 -18.12
CA PRO A 367 33.16 29.56 -17.61
C PRO A 367 32.22 30.78 -17.66
N LYS A 368 32.51 31.78 -16.82
CA LYS A 368 31.75 33.03 -16.84
C LYS A 368 31.90 33.74 -18.21
N GLY A 369 30.82 34.29 -18.72
CA GLY A 369 30.80 35.07 -19.96
C GLY A 369 30.70 34.23 -21.26
N VAL A 370 31.13 32.99 -21.27
CA VAL A 370 31.13 32.13 -22.46
C VAL A 370 29.75 31.88 -23.03
N CYS A 371 28.77 31.53 -22.19
CA CYS A 371 27.40 31.27 -22.65
C CYS A 371 26.62 32.50 -23.06
N SER A 372 26.99 33.73 -22.61
CA SER A 372 26.33 34.97 -23.00
C SER A 372 26.66 35.39 -24.42
N ALA A 373 27.87 35.04 -24.90
CA ALA A 373 28.35 35.33 -26.26
C ALA A 373 28.23 34.13 -27.23
N CYS A 374 27.66 33.01 -26.77
CA CYS A 374 27.61 31.75 -27.54
C CYS A 374 26.60 31.84 -28.71
N PRO A 375 27.00 31.51 -29.94
CA PRO A 375 26.09 31.51 -31.09
C PRO A 375 24.97 30.47 -31.02
N LEU A 376 25.18 29.44 -30.20
CA LEU A 376 24.19 28.37 -29.96
C LEU A 376 23.34 28.60 -28.70
N ARG A 377 23.34 29.82 -28.17
CA ARG A 377 22.68 30.14 -26.91
C ARG A 377 21.17 29.87 -26.96
N ASP A 378 20.51 30.29 -28.04
CA ASP A 378 19.06 30.17 -28.18
C ASP A 378 18.56 28.73 -28.23
N ASP A 379 19.38 27.81 -28.74
CA ASP A 379 19.08 26.37 -28.74
C ASP A 379 19.46 25.69 -27.41
N CYS A 380 20.40 26.24 -26.66
CA CYS A 380 20.96 25.63 -25.44
C CYS A 380 20.33 26.14 -24.16
N ALA A 381 20.05 27.42 -24.05
CA ALA A 381 19.49 28.06 -22.86
C ALA A 381 17.97 27.85 -22.76
N PRO A 382 17.41 27.75 -21.53
CA PRO A 382 15.95 27.70 -21.36
C PRO A 382 15.34 29.07 -21.79
N PRO A 383 14.07 29.08 -22.24
CA PRO A 383 13.36 30.31 -22.55
C PRO A 383 13.40 31.31 -21.36
N GLY A 384 13.74 32.55 -21.62
CA GLY A 384 13.85 33.58 -20.58
C GLY A 384 15.09 33.50 -19.70
N ALA A 385 16.12 32.75 -20.10
CA ALA A 385 17.38 32.65 -19.36
C ALA A 385 18.03 34.03 -19.23
N LYS A 386 18.40 34.42 -18.01
CA LYS A 386 19.10 35.69 -17.70
C LYS A 386 20.44 35.77 -18.44
N PRO A 387 20.96 36.99 -18.72
CA PRO A 387 22.24 37.18 -19.42
C PRO A 387 23.40 36.38 -18.79
N GLU A 388 23.46 36.30 -17.47
CA GLU A 388 24.47 35.62 -16.70
C GLU A 388 24.30 34.09 -16.62
N TRP A 389 23.23 33.54 -17.26
CA TRP A 389 22.99 32.10 -17.27
C TRP A 389 24.15 31.35 -17.94
N ARG A 390 24.53 30.20 -17.32
CA ARG A 390 25.60 29.36 -17.81
C ARG A 390 25.15 27.89 -17.83
N ARG A 391 25.50 27.19 -18.88
CA ARG A 391 25.24 25.75 -18.98
C ARG A 391 25.92 25.01 -17.84
N SER A 392 25.17 24.14 -17.21
CA SER A 392 25.62 23.19 -16.22
C SER A 392 25.23 21.77 -16.62
N VAL A 393 26.13 20.82 -16.41
CA VAL A 393 25.92 19.39 -16.62
C VAL A 393 26.28 18.69 -15.32
N THR A 394 25.62 17.62 -14.99
CA THR A 394 25.90 16.81 -13.79
C THR A 394 26.32 15.40 -14.18
N ARG A 395 27.34 14.87 -13.49
CA ARG A 395 27.72 13.46 -13.52
C ARG A 395 27.39 12.83 -12.19
N ILE A 396 26.69 11.73 -12.23
CA ILE A 396 26.34 10.96 -11.02
C ILE A 396 27.40 9.89 -10.82
N GLU A 397 28.04 9.91 -9.67
CA GLU A 397 28.86 8.82 -9.18
C GLU A 397 27.96 7.84 -8.45
N GLU A 398 27.72 6.70 -9.08
CA GLU A 398 26.80 5.70 -8.57
C GLU A 398 27.47 4.81 -7.53
N PRO A 399 26.75 4.41 -6.47
CA PRO A 399 27.23 3.36 -5.56
C PRO A 399 27.53 2.06 -6.29
N GLY A 400 28.51 1.29 -5.79
CA GLY A 400 28.90 0.01 -6.40
C GLY A 400 27.74 -0.97 -6.56
N ALA A 401 26.82 -1.03 -5.59
CA ALA A 401 25.61 -1.84 -5.69
C ALA A 401 24.75 -1.47 -6.89
N THR A 402 24.55 -0.17 -7.17
CA THR A 402 23.78 0.29 -8.33
C THR A 402 24.48 -0.07 -9.66
N THR A 403 25.79 0.07 -9.73
CA THR A 403 26.55 -0.29 -10.92
C THR A 403 26.46 -1.79 -11.19
N ALA A 404 26.62 -2.63 -10.16
CA ALA A 404 26.45 -4.08 -10.25
C ALA A 404 25.02 -4.47 -10.66
N PHE A 405 24.00 -3.86 -10.05
CA PHE A 405 22.60 -4.05 -10.42
C PHE A 405 22.35 -3.75 -11.91
N LYS A 406 22.81 -2.60 -12.40
CA LYS A 406 22.65 -2.23 -13.82
C LYS A 406 23.36 -3.16 -14.76
N ALA A 407 24.53 -3.68 -14.39
CA ALA A 407 25.26 -4.68 -15.16
C ALA A 407 24.48 -6.01 -15.21
N LYS A 408 23.98 -6.48 -14.06
CA LYS A 408 23.13 -7.67 -13.95
C LYS A 408 21.88 -7.55 -14.83
N MET A 409 21.16 -6.44 -14.74
CA MET A 409 19.90 -6.26 -15.47
C MET A 409 20.07 -6.16 -17.00
N LYS A 410 21.30 -6.12 -17.53
CA LYS A 410 21.58 -6.24 -18.96
C LYS A 410 21.69 -7.69 -19.44
N THR A 411 21.81 -8.66 -18.53
CA THR A 411 21.91 -10.08 -18.89
C THR A 411 20.54 -10.62 -19.32
N GLU A 412 20.55 -11.57 -20.22
CA GLU A 412 19.34 -12.22 -20.72
C GLU A 412 18.56 -12.94 -19.59
N GLU A 413 19.28 -13.60 -18.69
CA GLU A 413 18.70 -14.29 -17.53
C GLU A 413 17.92 -13.32 -16.61
N ALA A 414 18.50 -12.15 -16.32
CA ALA A 414 17.83 -11.14 -15.51
C ALA A 414 16.58 -10.56 -16.19
N GLN A 415 16.64 -10.37 -17.50
CA GLN A 415 15.49 -9.91 -18.28
C GLN A 415 14.37 -10.94 -18.32
N GLN A 416 14.70 -12.22 -18.50
CA GLN A 416 13.73 -13.32 -18.45
C GLN A 416 13.09 -13.44 -17.07
N THR A 417 13.89 -13.33 -16.00
CA THR A 417 13.39 -13.30 -14.62
C THR A 417 12.42 -12.12 -14.39
N TYR A 418 12.81 -10.94 -14.84
CA TYR A 418 11.97 -9.74 -14.72
C TYR A 418 10.66 -9.84 -15.51
N ALA A 419 10.67 -10.42 -16.69
CA ALA A 419 9.49 -10.57 -17.55
C ALA A 419 8.37 -11.44 -16.93
N GLN A 420 8.72 -12.36 -16.02
CA GLN A 420 7.74 -13.21 -15.35
C GLN A 420 6.90 -12.45 -14.29
N ARG A 421 7.31 -11.25 -13.86
CA ARG A 421 6.70 -10.46 -12.78
C ARG A 421 5.22 -10.21 -13.00
N SER A 422 4.86 -9.70 -14.18
CA SER A 422 3.48 -9.24 -14.45
C SER A 422 2.45 -10.35 -14.29
N ARG A 423 2.79 -11.57 -14.73
CA ARG A 423 1.86 -12.72 -14.63
C ARG A 423 1.47 -13.05 -13.18
N VAL A 424 2.40 -12.88 -12.23
CA VAL A 424 2.16 -13.18 -10.82
C VAL A 424 1.44 -12.02 -10.14
N ALA A 425 1.98 -10.80 -10.25
CA ALA A 425 1.47 -9.63 -9.56
C ALA A 425 0.08 -9.20 -10.06
N GLU A 426 -0.11 -9.11 -11.37
CA GLU A 426 -1.38 -8.70 -11.97
C GLU A 426 -2.51 -9.68 -11.66
N PHE A 427 -2.21 -10.99 -11.61
CA PHE A 427 -3.20 -12.01 -11.27
C PHE A 427 -3.72 -11.82 -9.84
N VAL A 428 -2.84 -11.62 -8.85
CA VAL A 428 -3.23 -11.39 -7.45
C VAL A 428 -4.09 -10.13 -7.33
N HIS A 429 -3.67 -9.03 -7.97
CA HIS A 429 -4.42 -7.77 -7.94
C HIS A 429 -5.79 -7.88 -8.60
N ALA A 430 -5.89 -8.58 -9.74
CA ALA A 430 -7.16 -8.85 -10.40
C ALA A 430 -8.07 -9.68 -9.49
N TRP A 431 -7.54 -10.74 -8.88
CA TRP A 431 -8.29 -11.58 -7.95
C TRP A 431 -8.83 -10.80 -6.76
N MET A 432 -8.00 -10.00 -6.10
CA MET A 432 -8.42 -9.17 -4.97
C MET A 432 -9.57 -8.23 -5.35
N LYS A 433 -9.51 -7.61 -6.54
CA LYS A 433 -10.51 -6.65 -7.00
C LYS A 433 -11.78 -7.30 -7.54
N GLU A 434 -11.64 -8.35 -8.38
CA GLU A 434 -12.77 -8.93 -9.12
C GLU A 434 -13.47 -10.03 -8.32
N ARG A 435 -12.70 -10.95 -7.72
CA ARG A 435 -13.27 -12.09 -7.01
C ARG A 435 -13.57 -11.79 -5.56
N CYS A 436 -12.64 -11.15 -4.83
CA CYS A 436 -12.85 -10.79 -3.42
C CYS A 436 -13.57 -9.44 -3.24
N GLY A 437 -13.85 -8.71 -4.31
CA GLY A 437 -14.63 -7.45 -4.29
C GLY A 437 -13.90 -6.27 -3.62
N LEU A 438 -12.55 -6.30 -3.50
CA LEU A 438 -11.77 -5.24 -2.87
C LEU A 438 -11.46 -4.11 -3.86
N ARG A 439 -12.49 -3.45 -4.39
CA ARG A 439 -12.35 -2.22 -5.20
C ARG A 439 -12.38 -0.96 -4.35
N GLN A 440 -13.00 -1.05 -3.17
CA GLN A 440 -13.10 0.03 -2.20
C GLN A 440 -13.13 -0.53 -0.79
N PHE A 441 -12.34 0.05 0.11
CA PHE A 441 -12.36 -0.29 1.53
C PHE A 441 -13.71 0.04 2.17
N ARG A 442 -14.15 -0.81 3.08
CA ARG A 442 -15.32 -0.58 3.95
C ARG A 442 -14.91 0.06 5.27
N CYS A 443 -13.69 -0.19 5.70
CA CYS A 443 -13.08 0.40 6.88
C CYS A 443 -12.44 1.76 6.56
N ARG A 444 -12.08 2.52 7.60
CA ARG A 444 -11.38 3.81 7.51
C ARG A 444 -10.14 3.79 8.36
N GLY A 445 -9.11 4.51 7.90
CA GLY A 445 -7.79 4.53 8.51
C GLY A 445 -6.90 3.41 7.98
N ARG A 446 -5.61 3.71 7.85
CA ARG A 446 -4.60 2.85 7.24
C ARG A 446 -4.53 1.46 7.89
N VAL A 447 -4.53 1.41 9.23
CA VAL A 447 -4.47 0.14 9.96
C VAL A 447 -5.63 -0.77 9.61
N LYS A 448 -6.86 -0.23 9.59
CA LYS A 448 -8.06 -1.03 9.26
C LYS A 448 -8.15 -1.37 7.76
N ALA A 449 -7.61 -0.51 6.90
CA ALA A 449 -7.46 -0.82 5.48
C ALA A 449 -6.48 -1.98 5.27
N THR A 450 -5.34 -1.99 5.97
CA THR A 450 -4.41 -3.13 5.99
C THR A 450 -5.11 -4.40 6.47
N MET A 451 -5.85 -4.35 7.58
CA MET A 451 -6.59 -5.52 8.08
C MET A 451 -7.58 -6.06 7.05
N GLU A 452 -8.33 -5.18 6.39
CA GLU A 452 -9.28 -5.60 5.33
C GLU A 452 -8.54 -6.24 4.15
N ALA A 453 -7.41 -5.69 3.71
CA ALA A 453 -6.56 -6.29 2.70
C ALA A 453 -5.97 -7.65 3.15
N THR A 454 -5.58 -7.80 4.42
CA THR A 454 -5.08 -9.06 4.99
C THR A 454 -6.16 -10.14 4.96
N TRP A 455 -7.41 -9.84 5.32
CA TRP A 455 -8.53 -10.78 5.20
C TRP A 455 -8.73 -11.25 3.77
N VAL A 456 -8.63 -10.35 2.79
CA VAL A 456 -8.73 -10.69 1.37
C VAL A 456 -7.59 -11.61 0.95
N CYS A 457 -6.35 -11.30 1.35
CA CYS A 457 -5.18 -12.14 1.02
C CYS A 457 -5.24 -13.50 1.70
N LEU A 458 -5.73 -13.61 2.93
CA LEU A 458 -6.01 -14.89 3.58
C LEU A 458 -6.99 -15.73 2.78
N SER A 459 -8.14 -15.14 2.42
CA SER A 459 -9.14 -15.83 1.61
C SER A 459 -8.59 -16.26 0.25
N TYR A 460 -7.79 -15.41 -0.40
CA TYR A 460 -7.08 -15.73 -1.64
C TYR A 460 -6.14 -16.92 -1.48
N ASN A 461 -5.25 -16.88 -0.47
CA ASN A 461 -4.29 -17.94 -0.23
C ASN A 461 -4.98 -19.28 0.04
N LEU A 462 -6.06 -19.29 0.82
CA LEU A 462 -6.81 -20.51 1.12
C LEU A 462 -7.53 -21.07 -0.12
N THR A 463 -8.15 -20.18 -0.91
CA THR A 463 -8.79 -20.61 -2.18
C THR A 463 -7.76 -21.25 -3.11
N ARG A 464 -6.57 -20.65 -3.21
CA ARG A 464 -5.48 -21.16 -4.02
C ARG A 464 -4.92 -22.49 -3.48
N TRP A 465 -4.76 -22.59 -2.16
CA TRP A 465 -4.32 -23.82 -1.50
C TRP A 465 -5.28 -24.98 -1.76
N PHE A 466 -6.60 -24.76 -1.62
CA PHE A 466 -7.60 -25.79 -1.95
C PHE A 466 -7.54 -26.22 -3.41
N ALA A 467 -7.34 -25.28 -4.34
CA ALA A 467 -7.18 -25.60 -5.75
C ALA A 467 -5.93 -26.46 -6.00
N LEU A 468 -4.80 -26.10 -5.40
CA LEU A 468 -3.55 -26.88 -5.51
C LEU A 468 -3.69 -28.30 -4.97
N ARG A 469 -4.36 -28.47 -3.83
CA ARG A 469 -4.63 -29.82 -3.25
C ARG A 469 -5.52 -30.70 -4.12
N ARG A 470 -6.39 -30.10 -4.92
CA ARG A 470 -7.26 -30.81 -5.87
C ARG A 470 -6.58 -31.06 -7.23
N GLY A 471 -5.30 -30.72 -7.40
CA GLY A 471 -4.57 -30.80 -8.67
C GLY A 471 -5.09 -29.83 -9.74
N LEU A 472 -5.90 -28.85 -9.34
CA LEU A 472 -6.39 -27.83 -10.23
C LEU A 472 -5.33 -26.73 -10.35
N HIS A 473 -4.75 -26.58 -11.54
CA HIS A 473 -3.97 -25.38 -11.84
C HIS A 473 -4.98 -24.23 -12.03
N PRO A 474 -4.98 -23.21 -11.15
CA PRO A 474 -5.90 -22.11 -11.28
C PRO A 474 -5.52 -21.27 -12.51
N THR A 475 -6.15 -21.57 -13.64
CA THR A 475 -6.28 -20.61 -14.73
C THR A 475 -7.39 -19.63 -14.38
N ALA A 476 -7.35 -18.41 -14.90
CA ALA A 476 -8.36 -17.37 -14.65
C ALA A 476 -9.81 -17.79 -14.98
N ALA A 477 -10.00 -18.96 -15.57
CA ALA A 477 -11.29 -19.50 -16.01
C ALA A 477 -11.86 -20.63 -15.11
N SER A 478 -11.12 -21.15 -14.14
CA SER A 478 -11.48 -22.39 -13.43
C SER A 478 -11.77 -22.26 -11.94
N LEU A 479 -12.04 -21.05 -11.46
CA LEU A 479 -12.44 -20.81 -10.06
C LEU A 479 -13.69 -19.95 -9.97
#